data_1de29724c8efdb05c9454a8e84b9d03d
#
_entry.id   1de29724c8efdb05c9454a8e84b9d03d
#
_cell.length_a   1.000
_cell.length_b   1.000
_cell.length_c   1.000
_cell.angle_alpha   90.00
_cell.angle_beta   90.00
_cell.angle_gamma   90.00
#
_symmetry.space_group_name_H-M   'P 1'
#
loop_
_entity.id
_entity.type
_entity.pdbx_description
1 polymer ?
#
loop_
_entity_poly.entity_id
_entity_poly.type
_entity_poly.pdbx_seq_one_letter_code
_entity_poly.pdbx_strand_id
1 'polypeptide(L)'
;MNQPIDEPQKNTGQKKDGTLSVRKRRAVISVIIAALLLLTIPVLAWFYRQRSMETMTQINLPYALRIGAGNTQPIQQLELSNIDVSKKKYEDVVFCVYSQGANEKYYLQLAHTTNIGFQYTIYKASVQSDGEISYLGNKYSRGEALAGKYLNVDSDSKYATNQYHETTYGNYDKVQQSAEPLYWRSDEEETLPGEANANTLYVNYYILHISWDDTVQNNKETDMIYLM
;
A
#
# COMPACT_ATOMS: atom_id res chain seq x y z
N MET A 1 108.69 -19.42 -34.75
CA MET A 1 107.49 -19.52 -35.64
C MET A 1 106.36 -20.05 -34.76
N ASN A 2 105.66 -19.19 -34.11
CA ASN A 2 104.54 -19.57 -33.30
C ASN A 2 103.41 -18.60 -33.57
N GLN A 3 102.33 -19.10 -34.11
CA GLN A 3 101.09 -18.36 -34.19
C GLN A 3 100.25 -18.61 -32.94
N PRO A 4 99.58 -17.59 -32.43
CA PRO A 4 98.69 -17.75 -31.29
C PRO A 4 97.28 -18.18 -31.77
N ILE A 5 96.69 -18.97 -30.94
CA ILE A 5 95.41 -19.61 -31.08
C ILE A 5 94.32 -18.58 -30.71
N ASP A 6 93.29 -18.46 -31.60
CA ASP A 6 92.04 -17.69 -31.36
C ASP A 6 91.15 -18.40 -30.34
N GLU A 7 90.75 -17.67 -29.28
CA GLU A 7 89.73 -18.07 -28.32
C GLU A 7 88.35 -17.65 -28.84
N PRO A 8 87.33 -18.47 -28.71
CA PRO A 8 85.94 -18.13 -29.16
C PRO A 8 85.22 -17.23 -28.09
N GLN A 9 84.76 -16.11 -28.53
CA GLN A 9 83.90 -15.21 -27.75
C GLN A 9 82.57 -15.88 -27.37
N LYS A 10 82.35 -15.93 -26.06
CA LYS A 10 81.13 -16.40 -25.42
C LYS A 10 80.02 -15.31 -25.53
N ASN A 11 79.07 -15.49 -26.42
CA ASN A 11 77.98 -14.58 -26.59
C ASN A 11 76.97 -14.80 -25.45
N THR A 12 77.02 -13.96 -24.39
CA THR A 12 76.08 -13.95 -23.29
C THR A 12 74.79 -13.21 -23.75
N GLY A 13 73.77 -13.95 -24.18
CA GLY A 13 72.46 -13.43 -24.42
C GLY A 13 71.84 -12.81 -23.18
N GLN A 14 71.77 -11.51 -23.14
CA GLN A 14 71.12 -10.73 -22.09
C GLN A 14 69.62 -10.92 -22.22
N LYS A 15 69.01 -11.75 -21.35
CA LYS A 15 67.56 -11.79 -21.11
C LYS A 15 67.14 -10.40 -20.64
N LYS A 16 66.42 -9.65 -21.50
CA LYS A 16 65.70 -8.46 -21.09
C LYS A 16 64.53 -8.90 -20.21
N ASP A 17 64.76 -8.89 -18.91
CA ASP A 17 63.71 -8.94 -17.92
C ASP A 17 62.77 -7.72 -18.12
N GLY A 18 61.56 -8.00 -18.50
CA GLY A 18 60.52 -7.03 -18.79
C GLY A 18 59.98 -6.35 -17.50
N THR A 19 60.87 -5.83 -16.66
CA THR A 19 60.48 -5.01 -15.51
C THR A 19 60.05 -3.64 -16.02
N LEU A 20 58.71 -3.43 -16.08
CA LEU A 20 58.13 -2.12 -16.33
C LEU A 20 58.86 -1.09 -15.45
N SER A 21 59.46 -0.04 -16.06
CA SER A 21 60.14 1.00 -15.32
C SER A 21 59.23 1.57 -14.23
N VAL A 22 59.77 1.89 -13.07
CA VAL A 22 59.03 2.40 -11.88
C VAL A 22 58.04 3.52 -12.26
N ARG A 23 58.38 4.33 -13.26
CA ARG A 23 57.49 5.38 -13.78
C ARG A 23 56.26 4.81 -14.48
N LYS A 24 56.39 3.74 -15.27
CA LYS A 24 55.26 3.08 -15.95
C LYS A 24 54.33 2.37 -14.94
N ARG A 25 54.89 1.75 -13.91
CA ARG A 25 54.14 1.15 -12.81
C ARG A 25 53.30 2.20 -12.04
N ARG A 26 53.92 3.35 -11.71
CA ARG A 26 53.18 4.45 -11.05
C ARG A 26 52.07 5.01 -11.93
N ALA A 27 52.31 5.18 -13.21
CA ALA A 27 51.28 5.64 -14.15
C ALA A 27 50.09 4.66 -14.24
N VAL A 28 50.36 3.35 -14.32
CA VAL A 28 49.30 2.31 -14.36
C VAL A 28 48.50 2.30 -13.06
N ILE A 29 49.17 2.41 -11.90
CA ILE A 29 48.50 2.45 -10.60
C ILE A 29 47.62 3.71 -10.49
N SER A 30 48.08 4.87 -10.95
CA SER A 30 47.33 6.11 -10.95
C SER A 30 46.08 6.01 -11.83
N VAL A 31 46.14 5.38 -12.99
CA VAL A 31 45.01 5.14 -13.90
C VAL A 31 44.00 4.19 -13.24
N ILE A 32 44.45 3.13 -12.59
CA ILE A 32 43.57 2.20 -11.87
C ILE A 32 42.84 2.90 -10.72
N ILE A 33 43.55 3.71 -9.94
CA ILE A 33 42.95 4.48 -8.83
C ILE A 33 41.94 5.48 -9.37
N ALA A 34 42.24 6.20 -10.45
CA ALA A 34 41.31 7.14 -11.09
C ALA A 34 40.06 6.43 -11.63
N ALA A 35 40.22 5.26 -12.25
CA ALA A 35 39.11 4.45 -12.72
C ALA A 35 38.20 3.94 -11.57
N LEU A 36 38.81 3.50 -10.47
CA LEU A 36 38.12 3.09 -9.25
C LEU A 36 37.32 4.27 -8.65
N LEU A 37 37.92 5.45 -8.56
CA LEU A 37 37.22 6.65 -8.07
C LEU A 37 36.09 7.06 -8.97
N LEU A 38 36.25 7.00 -10.30
CA LEU A 38 35.17 7.28 -11.27
C LEU A 38 34.01 6.29 -11.16
N LEU A 39 34.23 5.05 -10.80
CA LEU A 39 33.19 4.05 -10.59
C LEU A 39 32.51 4.19 -9.21
N THR A 40 33.24 4.60 -8.17
CA THR A 40 32.68 4.71 -6.83
C THR A 40 31.84 5.97 -6.63
N ILE A 41 32.17 7.10 -7.29
CA ILE A 41 31.42 8.34 -7.17
C ILE A 41 29.95 8.19 -7.57
N PRO A 42 29.58 7.63 -8.75
CA PRO A 42 28.16 7.45 -9.11
C PRO A 42 27.43 6.46 -8.20
N VAL A 43 28.11 5.42 -7.71
CA VAL A 43 27.51 4.48 -6.76
C VAL A 43 27.19 5.15 -5.43
N LEU A 44 28.12 5.94 -4.89
CA LEU A 44 27.88 6.71 -3.68
C LEU A 44 26.80 7.77 -3.87
N ALA A 45 26.81 8.49 -5.00
CA ALA A 45 25.77 9.46 -5.32
C ALA A 45 24.39 8.81 -5.45
N TRP A 46 24.31 7.60 -6.03
CA TRP A 46 23.08 6.83 -6.10
C TRP A 46 22.58 6.40 -4.71
N PHE A 47 23.49 5.90 -3.86
CA PHE A 47 23.18 5.55 -2.46
C PHE A 47 22.70 6.75 -1.64
N TYR A 48 23.37 7.90 -1.77
CA TYR A 48 22.96 9.13 -1.10
C TYR A 48 21.59 9.61 -1.58
N ARG A 49 21.32 9.51 -2.88
CA ARG A 49 20.02 9.89 -3.45
C ARG A 49 18.91 8.95 -2.98
N GLN A 50 19.16 7.65 -2.93
CA GLN A 50 18.19 6.67 -2.45
C GLN A 50 17.89 6.88 -0.95
N ARG A 51 18.90 7.11 -0.14
CA ARG A 51 18.73 7.39 1.28
C ARG A 51 18.02 8.73 1.55
N SER A 52 18.27 9.74 0.72
CA SER A 52 17.55 11.02 0.77
C SER A 52 16.09 10.87 0.37
N MET A 53 15.77 10.00 -0.59
CA MET A 53 14.38 9.71 -0.97
C MET A 53 13.64 8.90 0.11
N GLU A 54 14.30 7.93 0.74
CA GLU A 54 13.74 7.21 1.88
C GLU A 54 13.50 8.15 3.07
N THR A 55 14.41 9.08 3.32
CA THR A 55 14.26 10.08 4.38
C THR A 55 13.16 11.09 4.05
N MET A 56 13.00 11.49 2.78
CA MET A 56 11.91 12.38 2.37
C MET A 56 10.53 11.70 2.44
N THR A 57 10.45 10.40 2.17
CA THR A 57 9.20 9.64 2.37
C THR A 57 8.83 9.45 3.84
N GLN A 58 9.80 9.48 4.74
CA GLN A 58 9.56 9.42 6.18
C GLN A 58 9.29 10.78 6.82
N ILE A 59 9.66 11.88 6.19
CA ILE A 59 9.68 13.21 6.83
C ILE A 59 8.32 13.90 6.86
N ASN A 60 7.26 13.44 6.16
CA ASN A 60 6.11 14.31 6.00
C ASN A 60 4.71 13.76 6.13
N LEU A 61 4.52 12.71 6.90
CA LEU A 61 3.17 12.43 7.39
C LEU A 61 3.25 12.14 8.89
N PRO A 62 3.54 13.14 9.73
CA PRO A 62 3.59 12.93 11.17
C PRO A 62 2.27 12.37 11.71
N TYR A 63 1.18 12.58 10.99
CA TYR A 63 -0.16 12.19 11.43
C TYR A 63 -0.99 11.57 10.31
N ALA A 64 -0.40 10.68 9.52
CA ALA A 64 -1.14 9.98 8.47
C ALA A 64 -2.35 9.24 9.06
N LEU A 65 -3.53 9.51 8.50
CA LEU A 65 -4.72 8.71 8.75
C LEU A 65 -4.50 7.28 8.25
N ARG A 66 -4.92 6.33 9.07
CA ARG A 66 -4.79 4.90 8.77
C ARG A 66 -6.10 4.20 9.02
N ILE A 67 -6.39 3.20 8.21
CA ILE A 67 -7.48 2.29 8.46
C ILE A 67 -6.92 1.06 9.17
N GLY A 68 -7.61 0.62 10.21
CA GLY A 68 -7.24 -0.53 10.99
C GLY A 68 -8.43 -1.45 11.27
N ALA A 69 -8.13 -2.68 11.66
CA ALA A 69 -9.12 -3.55 12.27
C ALA A 69 -9.61 -2.95 13.60
N GLY A 70 -10.65 -3.50 14.16
CA GLY A 70 -11.21 -3.02 15.43
C GLY A 70 -10.23 -2.89 16.60
N ASN A 71 -9.05 -3.51 16.51
CA ASN A 71 -7.98 -3.43 17.51
C ASN A 71 -6.84 -2.46 17.12
N THR A 72 -7.05 -1.55 16.20
CA THR A 72 -6.07 -0.58 15.67
C THR A 72 -4.86 -1.18 14.96
N GLN A 73 -4.89 -2.47 14.63
CA GLN A 73 -3.86 -3.05 13.78
C GLN A 73 -4.07 -2.59 12.34
N PRO A 74 -3.01 -2.11 11.66
CA PRO A 74 -3.11 -1.70 10.26
C PRO A 74 -3.62 -2.86 9.40
N ILE A 75 -4.60 -2.60 8.55
CA ILE A 75 -5.12 -3.57 7.60
C ILE A 75 -4.96 -3.02 6.18
N GLN A 76 -4.68 -3.91 5.25
CA GLN A 76 -4.68 -3.61 3.82
C GLN A 76 -6.01 -4.00 3.17
N GLN A 77 -6.76 -4.89 3.82
CA GLN A 77 -8.06 -5.37 3.35
C GLN A 77 -8.92 -5.77 4.55
N LEU A 78 -10.22 -5.61 4.43
CA LEU A 78 -11.20 -6.24 5.31
C LEU A 78 -11.43 -7.66 4.79
N GLU A 79 -11.24 -8.65 5.65
CA GLU A 79 -11.52 -10.03 5.28
C GLU A 79 -13.01 -10.33 5.50
N LEU A 80 -13.71 -10.50 4.39
CA LEU A 80 -15.14 -10.82 4.33
C LEU A 80 -15.36 -12.26 3.82
N SER A 81 -14.40 -13.13 4.06
CA SER A 81 -14.48 -14.52 3.63
C SER A 81 -15.53 -15.29 4.42
N ASN A 82 -16.19 -16.25 3.74
CA ASN A 82 -17.14 -17.20 4.34
C ASN A 82 -18.46 -16.61 4.86
N ILE A 83 -18.97 -15.57 4.22
CA ILE A 83 -20.33 -15.12 4.48
C ILE A 83 -21.31 -16.20 3.97
N ASP A 84 -22.00 -16.85 4.88
CA ASP A 84 -23.05 -17.84 4.55
C ASP A 84 -24.42 -17.16 4.57
N VAL A 85 -24.89 -16.76 3.39
CA VAL A 85 -26.16 -16.04 3.22
C VAL A 85 -27.39 -16.87 3.58
N SER A 86 -27.26 -18.20 3.69
CA SER A 86 -28.38 -19.10 4.07
C SER A 86 -28.66 -19.10 5.56
N LYS A 87 -27.67 -18.77 6.39
CA LYS A 87 -27.78 -18.84 7.85
C LYS A 87 -28.07 -17.51 8.53
N LYS A 88 -27.62 -16.44 7.92
CA LYS A 88 -27.76 -15.08 8.46
C LYS A 88 -28.39 -14.18 7.41
N LYS A 89 -28.82 -13.00 7.83
CA LYS A 89 -29.30 -11.92 6.93
C LYS A 89 -28.37 -10.71 6.94
N TYR A 90 -27.32 -10.75 7.74
CA TYR A 90 -26.33 -9.69 7.80
C TYR A 90 -25.00 -10.24 8.36
N GLU A 91 -23.95 -9.50 8.13
CA GLU A 91 -22.64 -9.64 8.77
C GLU A 91 -22.13 -8.26 9.19
N ASP A 92 -21.54 -8.19 10.36
CA ASP A 92 -20.95 -6.97 10.91
C ASP A 92 -19.43 -7.09 11.00
N VAL A 93 -18.73 -6.15 10.41
CA VAL A 93 -17.26 -6.09 10.45
C VAL A 93 -16.84 -4.77 11.08
N VAL A 94 -16.01 -4.85 12.12
CA VAL A 94 -15.53 -3.66 12.81
C VAL A 94 -14.22 -3.21 12.20
N PHE A 95 -14.13 -1.93 11.89
CA PHE A 95 -12.90 -1.27 11.48
C PHE A 95 -12.73 0.04 12.23
N CYS A 96 -11.56 0.64 12.13
CA CYS A 96 -11.30 1.93 12.72
C CYS A 96 -10.48 2.83 11.78
N VAL A 97 -10.66 4.12 11.94
CA VAL A 97 -9.77 5.14 11.41
C VAL A 97 -8.98 5.72 12.57
N TYR A 98 -7.68 5.78 12.46
CA TYR A 98 -6.83 6.24 13.53
C TYR A 98 -5.63 7.04 13.03
N SER A 99 -5.10 7.89 13.90
CA SER A 99 -3.90 8.68 13.68
C SER A 99 -3.23 9.02 15.01
N GLN A 100 -2.00 9.48 14.96
CA GLN A 100 -1.32 10.17 16.07
C GLN A 100 -1.65 11.66 16.11
N GLY A 101 -2.30 12.20 15.09
CA GLY A 101 -2.81 13.57 15.05
C GLY A 101 -4.21 13.67 15.64
N ALA A 102 -4.40 14.58 16.59
CA ALA A 102 -5.72 14.92 17.11
C ALA A 102 -6.45 15.85 16.14
N ASN A 103 -7.79 15.76 16.15
CA ASN A 103 -8.66 16.61 15.33
C ASN A 103 -8.42 16.51 13.82
N GLU A 104 -7.78 15.44 13.35
CA GLU A 104 -7.66 15.17 11.93
C GLU A 104 -9.03 14.90 11.33
N LYS A 105 -9.29 15.50 10.17
CA LYS A 105 -10.58 15.43 9.49
C LYS A 105 -10.49 14.54 8.26
N TYR A 106 -11.57 13.80 7.99
CA TYR A 106 -11.63 12.89 6.86
C TYR A 106 -13.08 12.62 6.44
N TYR A 107 -13.25 12.17 5.19
CA TYR A 107 -14.47 11.55 4.73
C TYR A 107 -14.25 10.05 4.66
N LEU A 108 -15.25 9.29 5.05
CA LEU A 108 -15.27 7.86 4.76
C LEU A 108 -15.81 7.63 3.36
N GLN A 109 -15.09 6.81 2.61
CA GLN A 109 -15.52 6.38 1.28
C GLN A 109 -15.52 4.85 1.22
N LEU A 110 -16.54 4.32 0.55
CA LEU A 110 -16.70 2.90 0.29
C LEU A 110 -16.83 2.71 -1.21
N ALA A 111 -15.92 1.97 -1.82
CA ALA A 111 -16.08 1.49 -3.18
C ALA A 111 -16.48 0.02 -3.14
N HIS A 112 -17.56 -0.36 -3.83
CA HIS A 112 -18.00 -1.75 -3.89
C HIS A 112 -18.63 -2.10 -5.23
N THR A 113 -18.61 -3.37 -5.56
CA THR A 113 -19.36 -3.93 -6.70
C THR A 113 -20.74 -4.44 -6.25
N THR A 114 -21.58 -4.80 -7.19
CA THR A 114 -22.98 -5.25 -6.93
C THR A 114 -23.27 -6.63 -7.50
N ASN A 115 -22.25 -7.48 -7.70
CA ASN A 115 -22.43 -8.82 -8.30
C ASN A 115 -23.33 -9.72 -7.45
N ILE A 116 -23.22 -9.62 -6.13
CA ILE A 116 -24.01 -10.43 -5.20
C ILE A 116 -25.30 -9.72 -4.82
N GLY A 117 -25.31 -8.39 -4.78
CA GLY A 117 -26.44 -7.59 -4.36
C GLY A 117 -26.50 -7.35 -2.85
N PHE A 118 -25.36 -7.30 -2.20
CA PHE A 118 -25.26 -6.87 -0.82
C PHE A 118 -25.55 -5.38 -0.66
N GLN A 119 -26.09 -5.03 0.49
CA GLN A 119 -26.29 -3.65 0.93
C GLN A 119 -25.29 -3.33 2.02
N TYR A 120 -24.72 -2.14 1.98
CA TYR A 120 -23.68 -1.70 2.89
C TYR A 120 -24.14 -0.47 3.65
N THR A 121 -24.00 -0.51 4.97
CA THR A 121 -24.24 0.64 5.85
C THR A 121 -23.08 0.76 6.82
N ILE A 122 -22.56 1.96 6.99
CA ILE A 122 -21.53 2.23 7.98
C ILE A 122 -22.17 2.88 9.20
N TYR A 123 -21.93 2.30 10.36
CA TYR A 123 -22.35 2.83 11.65
C TYR A 123 -21.15 3.34 12.43
N LYS A 124 -21.32 4.40 13.19
CA LYS A 124 -20.38 4.75 14.26
C LYS A 124 -20.39 3.65 15.32
N ALA A 125 -19.25 3.43 15.95
CA ALA A 125 -19.15 2.40 16.98
C ALA A 125 -18.36 2.91 18.19
N SER A 126 -18.63 2.33 19.34
CA SER A 126 -17.86 2.55 20.56
C SER A 126 -17.47 1.23 21.21
N VAL A 127 -16.28 1.19 21.78
CA VAL A 127 -15.82 0.03 22.56
C VAL A 127 -16.52 0.06 23.91
N GLN A 128 -17.27 -1.00 24.24
CA GLN A 128 -18.00 -1.14 25.50
C GLN A 128 -17.95 -2.59 25.97
N SER A 129 -17.82 -2.79 27.28
CA SER A 129 -17.73 -4.15 27.87
C SER A 129 -18.99 -4.99 27.67
N ASP A 130 -20.13 -4.36 27.53
CA ASP A 130 -21.47 -4.93 27.28
C ASP A 130 -21.92 -4.82 25.83
N GLY A 131 -21.01 -4.39 24.93
CA GLY A 131 -21.30 -4.24 23.50
C GLY A 131 -21.82 -5.53 22.88
N GLU A 132 -22.76 -5.37 21.96
CA GLU A 132 -23.48 -6.47 21.29
C GLU A 132 -22.65 -7.19 20.22
N ILE A 133 -21.65 -6.50 19.65
CA ILE A 133 -20.81 -7.03 18.56
C ILE A 133 -19.45 -7.39 19.13
N SER A 134 -19.08 -8.67 19.05
CA SER A 134 -17.76 -9.15 19.44
C SER A 134 -16.86 -9.27 18.21
N TYR A 135 -15.74 -8.55 18.19
CA TYR A 135 -14.80 -8.56 17.09
C TYR A 135 -13.36 -8.43 17.59
N LEU A 136 -12.48 -9.35 17.18
CA LEU A 136 -11.06 -9.36 17.55
C LEU A 136 -10.78 -9.18 19.05
N GLY A 137 -11.60 -9.83 19.90
CA GLY A 137 -11.42 -9.81 21.35
C GLY A 137 -12.00 -8.59 22.08
N ASN A 138 -12.53 -7.62 21.36
CA ASN A 138 -13.24 -6.46 21.91
C ASN A 138 -14.74 -6.59 21.66
N LYS A 139 -15.51 -5.82 22.45
CA LYS A 139 -16.95 -5.67 22.24
C LYS A 139 -17.26 -4.25 21.84
N TYR A 140 -18.22 -4.11 20.95
CA TYR A 140 -18.62 -2.84 20.35
C TYR A 140 -20.13 -2.66 20.43
N SER A 141 -20.53 -1.45 20.70
CA SER A 141 -21.92 -1.02 20.58
C SER A 141 -22.10 -0.22 19.30
N ARG A 142 -23.19 -0.47 18.60
CA ARG A 142 -23.57 0.23 17.38
C ARG A 142 -24.14 1.59 17.75
N GLY A 143 -23.64 2.62 17.10
CA GLY A 143 -24.15 3.98 17.18
C GLY A 143 -25.04 4.33 15.97
N GLU A 144 -25.02 5.61 15.59
CA GLU A 144 -25.78 6.11 14.45
C GLU A 144 -25.21 5.67 13.13
N ALA A 145 -26.07 5.41 12.15
CA ALA A 145 -25.64 5.20 10.77
C ALA A 145 -25.09 6.51 10.20
N LEU A 146 -23.97 6.42 9.50
CA LEU A 146 -23.45 7.56 8.77
C LEU A 146 -24.34 7.89 7.58
N ALA A 147 -24.76 9.16 7.51
CA ALA A 147 -25.39 9.68 6.31
C ALA A 147 -24.34 9.80 5.19
N GLY A 148 -24.75 9.47 3.99
CA GLY A 148 -23.87 9.53 2.82
C GLY A 148 -24.61 9.23 1.55
N LYS A 149 -23.93 9.40 0.44
CA LYS A 149 -24.51 9.20 -0.90
C LYS A 149 -23.51 8.56 -1.85
N TYR A 150 -24.06 7.92 -2.85
CA TYR A 150 -23.27 7.46 -3.99
C TYR A 150 -22.91 8.64 -4.91
N LEU A 151 -21.65 8.65 -5.38
CA LEU A 151 -21.13 9.71 -6.22
C LEU A 151 -21.37 9.46 -7.71
N ASN A 152 -21.63 8.22 -8.09
CA ASN A 152 -21.72 7.78 -9.48
C ASN A 152 -22.97 6.97 -9.81
N VAL A 153 -24.05 7.17 -9.06
CA VAL A 153 -25.37 6.57 -9.32
C VAL A 153 -26.48 7.58 -9.04
N ASP A 154 -27.63 7.36 -9.67
CA ASP A 154 -28.82 8.21 -9.47
C ASP A 154 -29.70 7.77 -8.29
N SER A 155 -29.45 6.57 -7.74
CA SER A 155 -30.24 6.00 -6.65
C SER A 155 -29.40 5.12 -5.73
N ASP A 156 -29.74 5.09 -4.44
CA ASP A 156 -29.11 4.24 -3.43
C ASP A 156 -29.68 2.82 -3.40
N SER A 157 -29.93 2.24 -4.56
CA SER A 157 -30.44 0.88 -4.66
C SER A 157 -29.31 -0.14 -4.66
N LYS A 158 -29.51 -1.29 -4.03
CA LYS A 158 -28.57 -2.43 -4.11
C LYS A 158 -28.37 -2.95 -5.55
N TYR A 159 -29.30 -2.63 -6.44
CA TYR A 159 -29.20 -2.93 -7.87
C TYR A 159 -28.72 -1.75 -8.70
N ALA A 160 -28.29 -0.67 -8.05
CA ALA A 160 -27.72 0.44 -8.76
C ALA A 160 -26.48 0.01 -9.55
N THR A 161 -26.31 0.62 -10.69
CA THR A 161 -25.15 0.42 -11.55
C THR A 161 -24.43 1.74 -11.74
N ASN A 162 -23.18 1.69 -12.15
CA ASN A 162 -22.41 2.88 -12.42
C ASN A 162 -23.05 3.67 -13.57
N GLN A 163 -23.48 4.91 -13.32
CA GLN A 163 -24.14 5.77 -14.31
C GLN A 163 -23.27 6.10 -15.53
N TYR A 164 -21.96 5.91 -15.42
CA TYR A 164 -21.03 6.16 -16.51
C TYR A 164 -20.75 4.93 -17.39
N HIS A 165 -21.36 3.81 -17.08
CA HIS A 165 -21.11 2.55 -17.78
C HIS A 165 -21.27 2.70 -19.29
N GLU A 166 -22.42 3.19 -19.75
CA GLU A 166 -22.72 3.34 -21.19
C GLU A 166 -21.78 4.33 -21.89
N THR A 167 -21.38 5.41 -21.20
CA THR A 167 -20.47 6.40 -21.77
C THR A 167 -19.04 5.89 -21.84
N THR A 168 -18.65 4.98 -20.95
CA THR A 168 -17.31 4.40 -20.89
C THR A 168 -17.15 3.25 -21.88
N TYR A 169 -18.15 2.37 -21.97
CA TYR A 169 -18.07 1.11 -22.72
C TYR A 169 -18.96 1.05 -23.98
N GLY A 170 -19.82 2.04 -24.18
CA GLY A 170 -20.70 2.10 -25.35
C GLY A 170 -21.70 0.93 -25.40
N ASN A 171 -21.75 0.24 -26.52
CA ASN A 171 -22.66 -0.90 -26.71
C ASN A 171 -22.22 -2.22 -26.04
N TYR A 172 -21.25 -2.18 -25.16
CA TYR A 172 -20.87 -3.31 -24.32
C TYR A 172 -21.80 -3.49 -23.12
N ASP A 173 -23.09 -3.32 -23.33
CA ASP A 173 -24.19 -3.49 -22.37
C ASP A 173 -24.19 -4.85 -21.65
N LYS A 174 -23.51 -5.84 -22.22
CA LYS A 174 -23.34 -7.19 -21.66
C LYS A 174 -22.07 -7.36 -20.84
N VAL A 175 -21.17 -6.38 -20.85
CA VAL A 175 -20.04 -6.38 -19.91
C VAL A 175 -20.64 -6.11 -18.54
N GLN A 176 -20.29 -6.96 -17.58
CA GLN A 176 -20.84 -7.03 -16.24
C GLN A 176 -20.92 -5.66 -15.56
N GLN A 177 -22.05 -4.96 -15.75
CA GLN A 177 -22.31 -3.66 -15.12
C GLN A 177 -22.13 -3.71 -13.59
N SER A 178 -22.51 -4.84 -13.02
CA SER A 178 -22.37 -5.09 -11.58
C SER A 178 -20.92 -5.23 -11.09
N ALA A 179 -19.95 -5.45 -12.00
CA ALA A 179 -18.54 -5.53 -11.66
C ALA A 179 -17.86 -4.16 -11.59
N GLU A 180 -18.53 -3.10 -12.03
CA GLU A 180 -18.01 -1.75 -11.91
C GLU A 180 -18.24 -1.19 -10.51
N PRO A 181 -17.26 -0.56 -9.89
CA PRO A 181 -17.39 -0.09 -8.54
C PRO A 181 -18.37 1.10 -8.45
N LEU A 182 -19.19 1.06 -7.44
CA LEU A 182 -19.98 2.18 -6.95
C LEU A 182 -19.22 2.85 -5.82
N TYR A 183 -19.24 4.18 -5.78
CA TYR A 183 -18.51 4.99 -4.81
C TYR A 183 -19.49 5.71 -3.89
N TRP A 184 -19.60 5.22 -2.66
CA TRP A 184 -20.32 5.90 -1.60
C TRP A 184 -19.36 6.79 -0.80
N ARG A 185 -19.82 7.95 -0.33
CA ARG A 185 -19.08 8.84 0.55
C ARG A 185 -19.99 9.40 1.64
N SER A 186 -19.44 9.54 2.87
CA SER A 186 -20.13 10.24 3.95
C SER A 186 -20.44 11.69 3.56
N ASP A 187 -21.62 12.20 3.96
CA ASP A 187 -22.01 13.59 3.66
C ASP A 187 -21.19 14.59 4.47
N GLU A 188 -20.84 14.24 5.70
CA GLU A 188 -20.09 15.08 6.61
C GLU A 188 -18.66 14.60 6.82
N GLU A 189 -17.77 15.55 7.16
CA GLU A 189 -16.44 15.24 7.64
C GLU A 189 -16.52 14.61 9.02
N GLU A 190 -15.87 13.48 9.19
CA GLU A 190 -15.59 12.91 10.50
C GLU A 190 -14.31 13.53 11.07
N THR A 191 -14.23 13.63 12.38
CA THR A 191 -13.07 14.20 13.07
C THR A 191 -12.56 13.21 14.11
N LEU A 192 -11.26 12.96 14.13
CA LEU A 192 -10.64 12.19 15.20
C LEU A 192 -10.72 12.97 16.51
N PRO A 193 -11.07 12.31 17.63
CA PRO A 193 -11.22 13.00 18.92
C PRO A 193 -9.87 13.45 19.51
N GLY A 194 -9.93 14.33 20.47
CA GLY A 194 -8.84 14.62 21.40
C GLY A 194 -8.00 15.85 21.09
N GLU A 195 -7.12 16.17 22.03
CA GLU A 195 -6.12 17.23 21.89
C GLU A 195 -4.79 16.64 21.45
N ALA A 196 -4.00 17.41 20.72
CA ALA A 196 -2.70 16.96 20.19
C ALA A 196 -1.77 16.51 21.34
N ASN A 197 -1.43 15.22 21.30
CA ASN A 197 -0.45 14.61 22.22
C ASN A 197 0.39 13.61 21.43
N ALA A 198 1.68 13.86 21.33
CA ALA A 198 2.61 13.11 20.49
C ALA A 198 2.65 11.57 20.70
N ASN A 199 2.15 11.11 21.84
CA ASN A 199 2.18 9.68 22.22
C ASN A 199 0.81 9.02 22.26
N THR A 200 -0.26 9.73 21.89
CA THR A 200 -1.62 9.22 21.96
C THR A 200 -2.11 8.80 20.56
N LEU A 201 -2.75 7.67 20.50
CA LEU A 201 -3.44 7.21 19.30
C LEU A 201 -4.90 7.64 19.40
N TYR A 202 -5.36 8.42 18.44
CA TYR A 202 -6.74 8.87 18.33
C TYR A 202 -7.48 7.96 17.37
N VAL A 203 -8.66 7.49 17.75
CA VAL A 203 -9.36 6.43 17.07
C VAL A 203 -10.85 6.72 16.99
N ASN A 204 -11.43 6.59 15.81
CA ASN A 204 -12.86 6.42 15.60
C ASN A 204 -13.14 4.99 15.15
N TYR A 205 -14.09 4.34 15.80
CA TYR A 205 -14.52 2.99 15.45
C TYR A 205 -15.79 3.03 14.61
N TYR A 206 -15.89 2.07 13.70
CA TYR A 206 -17.02 1.92 12.80
C TYR A 206 -17.39 0.45 12.65
N ILE A 207 -18.65 0.21 12.31
CA ILE A 207 -19.16 -1.09 11.92
C ILE A 207 -19.60 -0.99 10.47
N LEU A 208 -19.00 -1.78 9.59
CA LEU A 208 -19.52 -2.05 8.26
C LEU A 208 -20.57 -3.15 8.40
N HIS A 209 -21.81 -2.77 8.27
CA HIS A 209 -22.96 -3.67 8.25
C HIS A 209 -23.27 -4.06 6.83
N ILE A 210 -23.16 -5.35 6.54
CA ILE A 210 -23.42 -5.95 5.25
C ILE A 210 -24.72 -6.73 5.39
N SER A 211 -25.75 -6.36 4.65
CA SER A 211 -27.05 -7.01 4.72
C SER A 211 -27.52 -7.50 3.35
N TRP A 212 -28.43 -8.45 3.36
CA TRP A 212 -29.00 -9.03 2.15
C TRP A 212 -30.40 -9.56 2.40
N ASP A 213 -31.16 -9.73 1.32
CA ASP A 213 -32.49 -10.31 1.36
C ASP A 213 -32.51 -11.79 0.93
N ASP A 214 -33.69 -12.36 0.88
CA ASP A 214 -33.90 -13.78 0.55
C ASP A 214 -33.60 -14.14 -0.91
N THR A 215 -33.42 -13.14 -1.77
CA THR A 215 -33.10 -13.37 -3.19
C THR A 215 -31.61 -13.64 -3.41
N VAL A 216 -30.75 -13.24 -2.45
CA VAL A 216 -29.32 -13.50 -2.50
C VAL A 216 -29.05 -14.97 -2.16
N GLN A 217 -28.29 -15.63 -2.99
CA GLN A 217 -27.97 -17.05 -2.86
C GLN A 217 -26.45 -17.24 -2.74
N ASN A 218 -26.04 -18.32 -2.09
CA ASN A 218 -24.65 -18.78 -2.10
C ASN A 218 -24.31 -19.23 -3.52
N ASN A 219 -23.65 -18.37 -4.26
CA ASN A 219 -23.14 -18.65 -5.60
C ASN A 219 -21.62 -18.42 -5.64
N LYS A 220 -21.05 -18.47 -6.82
CA LYS A 220 -19.61 -18.23 -7.01
C LYS A 220 -19.28 -16.76 -7.32
N GLU A 221 -20.25 -15.87 -7.21
CA GLU A 221 -20.02 -14.45 -7.44
C GLU A 221 -19.24 -13.83 -6.28
N THR A 222 -18.50 -12.81 -6.59
CA THR A 222 -17.64 -12.09 -5.64
C THR A 222 -17.87 -10.61 -5.76
N ASP A 223 -18.12 -9.95 -4.64
CA ASP A 223 -18.05 -8.51 -4.54
C ASP A 223 -16.68 -8.06 -4.04
N MET A 224 -16.22 -6.94 -4.58
CA MET A 224 -15.03 -6.25 -4.09
C MET A 224 -15.47 -5.04 -3.28
N ILE A 225 -14.81 -4.83 -2.14
CA ILE A 225 -15.07 -3.72 -1.24
C ILE A 225 -13.76 -3.08 -0.85
N TYR A 226 -13.70 -1.75 -0.97
CA TYR A 226 -12.57 -0.94 -0.56
C TYR A 226 -13.05 0.19 0.33
N LEU A 227 -12.40 0.34 1.47
CA LEU A 227 -12.53 1.52 2.33
C LEU A 227 -11.40 2.51 2.00
N MET A 228 -11.75 3.76 1.88
CA MET A 228 -10.84 4.87 1.56
C MET A 228 -11.06 6.06 2.51
#